data_90a78dad96fffc1acfad426b915531c0
#
_entry.id   90a78dad96fffc1acfad426b915531c0
#
_cell.length_a   1.000
_cell.length_b   1.000
_cell.length_c   1.000
_cell.angle_alpha   90.00
_cell.angle_beta   90.00
_cell.angle_gamma   90.00
#
_symmetry.space_group_name_H-M   'P 1'
#
loop_
_entity.id
_entity.type
_entity.pdbx_description
1 polymer ?
#
loop_
_entity_poly.entity_id
_entity_poly.type
_entity_poly.pdbx_seq_one_letter_code
_entity_poly.pdbx_strand_id
1 'polypeptide(L)'
;MEAVILNSGKGSRMGNITSMQPKCLTKISDKETILSRQLNMLCELGIKDIVITTGYLKQKIIDYCETLKLPLNIKYVNNNDYESTNYIYSLYCARDIIKDKDIILMHGDLVFEYSVLEDMILRDKSCMKISTTSKLPDKDFKAVVEGGIVKKVGINYFDKAYEAQPLYKLNKTDWNIWLKRICEYCVNGKITCYAENALNDITDLCQIESYDAKNKLCAEVDTEEDLSIIKEQLYEINNRLVYMCFSTDVIHSGHIAIIKRAQQLGKVMVGVLSDEAIASYKRFPLLPFSERKVMFENIKGVYKVVEQNTLSYKNNIEKYRPDIVVHGDDWRNGIQKGIRKEVINILKEYGGELREFPYSYDKKYIATERKLTAELAMPDMRRSRLRKLLNLKRMVTALEAHSGLTGLIVEKTMVEDEGGIRQFDAIWISSLCDSTAKGKPDIELVDMTSRFRTIDDICEVTTKPIIFDGDTGGLVEHFIYTVRSLERMGVSMIIIEDKKGLKKN
;
A
#
# COMPACT_ATOMS: atom_id res chain seq x y z
N MET A 1 -0.84 -12.34 17.36
CA MET A 1 -1.69 -11.24 17.92
C MET A 1 -3.14 -11.68 17.83
N GLU A 2 -3.93 -11.46 18.85
CA GLU A 2 -5.36 -11.81 18.94
C GLU A 2 -6.15 -10.54 19.29
N ALA A 3 -7.37 -10.38 18.76
CA ALA A 3 -8.21 -9.26 19.15
C ALA A 3 -9.24 -9.70 20.19
N VAL A 4 -9.51 -8.84 21.17
CA VAL A 4 -10.53 -9.03 22.21
C VAL A 4 -11.53 -7.89 22.10
N ILE A 5 -12.79 -8.23 21.80
CA ILE A 5 -13.88 -7.28 21.64
C ILE A 5 -14.89 -7.46 22.78
N LEU A 6 -15.12 -6.42 23.54
CA LEU A 6 -15.97 -6.45 24.73
C LEU A 6 -17.42 -6.11 24.39
N ASN A 7 -18.29 -7.12 24.30
CA ASN A 7 -19.68 -6.99 23.89
C ASN A 7 -20.71 -7.58 24.90
N SER A 8 -20.36 -7.63 26.17
CA SER A 8 -21.25 -8.23 27.19
C SER A 8 -22.36 -7.29 27.67
N GLY A 9 -22.18 -5.98 27.54
CA GLY A 9 -23.07 -4.96 28.09
C GLY A 9 -24.41 -4.84 27.38
N LYS A 10 -25.45 -4.34 28.11
CA LYS A 10 -26.82 -4.14 27.60
C LYS A 10 -26.99 -2.88 26.75
N GLY A 11 -26.13 -1.86 26.94
CA GLY A 11 -26.19 -0.61 26.17
C GLY A 11 -27.43 0.24 26.43
N SER A 12 -27.91 0.26 27.66
CA SER A 12 -29.22 0.86 28.04
C SER A 12 -29.37 2.35 27.72
N ARG A 13 -28.29 3.11 27.57
CA ARG A 13 -28.30 4.53 27.21
C ARG A 13 -28.82 4.82 25.81
N MET A 14 -28.82 3.85 24.89
CA MET A 14 -29.32 3.97 23.51
C MET A 14 -30.84 3.71 23.36
N GLY A 15 -31.57 3.59 24.47
CA GLY A 15 -33.03 3.49 24.48
C GLY A 15 -33.60 2.38 23.60
N ASN A 16 -34.48 2.76 22.67
CA ASN A 16 -35.20 1.81 21.81
C ASN A 16 -34.28 1.05 20.83
N ILE A 17 -33.14 1.61 20.45
CA ILE A 17 -32.21 1.00 19.48
C ILE A 17 -31.66 -0.32 20.04
N THR A 18 -31.32 -0.34 21.33
CA THR A 18 -30.70 -1.51 21.99
C THR A 18 -31.69 -2.41 22.72
N SER A 19 -32.98 -2.06 22.75
CA SER A 19 -34.02 -2.91 23.38
C SER A 19 -34.16 -4.27 22.70
N MET A 20 -33.97 -4.34 21.37
CA MET A 20 -34.18 -5.54 20.55
C MET A 20 -32.90 -6.11 19.95
N GLN A 21 -31.75 -5.42 20.09
CA GLN A 21 -30.48 -5.88 19.54
C GLN A 21 -29.30 -5.43 20.41
N PRO A 22 -28.15 -6.17 20.41
CA PRO A 22 -26.93 -5.73 21.07
C PRO A 22 -26.41 -4.41 20.47
N LYS A 23 -25.81 -3.56 21.30
CA LYS A 23 -25.27 -2.24 20.90
C LYS A 23 -24.30 -2.33 19.71
N CYS A 24 -23.43 -3.32 19.69
CA CYS A 24 -22.46 -3.56 18.63
C CYS A 24 -23.07 -3.85 17.24
N LEU A 25 -24.36 -4.24 17.19
CA LEU A 25 -25.10 -4.45 15.93
C LEU A 25 -25.83 -3.19 15.45
N THR A 26 -25.64 -2.04 16.12
CA THR A 26 -26.18 -0.77 15.65
C THR A 26 -25.58 -0.40 14.28
N LYS A 27 -26.46 -0.05 13.34
CA LYS A 27 -26.07 0.36 11.99
C LYS A 27 -25.43 1.77 12.01
N ILE A 28 -24.20 1.84 11.53
CA ILE A 28 -23.45 3.08 11.34
C ILE A 28 -23.47 3.55 9.88
N SER A 29 -23.89 2.68 8.97
CA SER A 29 -24.19 2.99 7.57
C SER A 29 -25.22 1.99 7.02
N ASP A 30 -25.63 2.14 5.76
CA ASP A 30 -26.54 1.17 5.11
C ASP A 30 -25.95 -0.26 5.04
N LYS A 31 -24.63 -0.37 5.05
CA LYS A 31 -23.90 -1.63 4.82
C LYS A 31 -23.16 -2.15 6.05
N GLU A 32 -22.97 -1.34 7.06
CA GLU A 32 -22.10 -1.67 8.21
C GLU A 32 -22.80 -1.46 9.56
N THR A 33 -22.53 -2.37 10.47
CA THR A 33 -22.72 -2.20 11.91
C THR A 33 -21.38 -1.88 12.58
N ILE A 34 -21.38 -1.48 13.85
CA ILE A 34 -20.14 -1.28 14.62
C ILE A 34 -19.28 -2.55 14.57
N LEU A 35 -19.87 -3.70 14.90
CA LEU A 35 -19.16 -4.99 14.94
C LEU A 35 -18.63 -5.41 13.56
N SER A 36 -19.45 -5.30 12.50
CA SER A 36 -18.96 -5.67 11.16
C SER A 36 -17.78 -4.80 10.71
N ARG A 37 -17.79 -3.52 11.05
CA ARG A 37 -16.67 -2.62 10.76
C ARG A 37 -15.40 -3.05 11.51
N GLN A 38 -15.50 -3.31 12.82
CA GLN A 38 -14.36 -3.80 13.61
C GLN A 38 -13.79 -5.11 13.05
N LEU A 39 -14.65 -6.09 12.75
CA LEU A 39 -14.23 -7.39 12.23
C LEU A 39 -13.61 -7.30 10.82
N ASN A 40 -14.17 -6.46 9.93
CA ASN A 40 -13.61 -6.23 8.60
C ASN A 40 -12.21 -5.62 8.68
N MET A 41 -12.01 -4.59 9.51
CA MET A 41 -10.69 -3.95 9.72
C MET A 41 -9.66 -4.94 10.27
N LEU A 42 -10.01 -5.72 11.28
CA LEU A 42 -9.14 -6.75 11.84
C LEU A 42 -8.75 -7.80 10.79
N CYS A 43 -9.71 -8.26 10.01
CA CYS A 43 -9.48 -9.22 8.93
C CYS A 43 -8.50 -8.67 7.88
N GLU A 44 -8.67 -7.42 7.44
CA GLU A 44 -7.80 -6.77 6.45
C GLU A 44 -6.39 -6.50 6.97
N LEU A 45 -6.26 -6.24 8.28
CA LEU A 45 -4.97 -6.10 8.97
C LEU A 45 -4.31 -7.45 9.29
N GLY A 46 -4.95 -8.57 8.91
CA GLY A 46 -4.39 -9.90 9.07
C GLY A 46 -4.56 -10.50 10.47
N ILE A 47 -5.36 -9.88 11.34
CA ILE A 47 -5.70 -10.41 12.67
C ILE A 47 -6.90 -11.35 12.52
N LYS A 48 -6.64 -12.65 12.56
CA LYS A 48 -7.65 -13.68 12.29
C LYS A 48 -8.25 -14.29 13.55
N ASP A 49 -7.53 -14.28 14.66
CA ASP A 49 -7.97 -14.85 15.93
C ASP A 49 -8.67 -13.78 16.75
N ILE A 50 -9.95 -13.97 17.01
CA ILE A 50 -10.84 -13.00 17.68
C ILE A 50 -11.50 -13.64 18.87
N VAL A 51 -11.51 -12.97 20.01
CA VAL A 51 -12.33 -13.32 21.17
C VAL A 51 -13.40 -12.24 21.35
N ILE A 52 -14.65 -12.63 21.32
CA ILE A 52 -15.78 -11.73 21.60
C ILE A 52 -16.38 -12.11 22.93
N THR A 53 -16.35 -11.21 23.91
CA THR A 53 -17.12 -11.41 25.13
C THR A 53 -18.59 -11.11 24.85
N THR A 54 -19.48 -11.93 25.37
CA THR A 54 -20.92 -11.84 25.15
C THR A 54 -21.68 -11.85 26.47
N GLY A 55 -22.89 -11.36 26.46
CA GLY A 55 -23.83 -11.35 27.59
C GLY A 55 -25.25 -11.14 27.06
N TYR A 56 -25.69 -9.88 27.04
CA TYR A 56 -27.01 -9.53 26.52
C TYR A 56 -27.19 -9.93 25.07
N LEU A 57 -28.26 -10.69 24.78
CA LEU A 57 -28.64 -11.17 23.44
C LEU A 57 -27.50 -11.84 22.67
N LYS A 58 -26.65 -12.63 23.35
CA LYS A 58 -25.46 -13.27 22.78
C LYS A 58 -25.71 -13.99 21.46
N GLN A 59 -26.87 -14.67 21.33
CA GLN A 59 -27.16 -15.44 20.11
C GLN A 59 -27.25 -14.54 18.88
N LYS A 60 -27.79 -13.33 19.00
CA LYS A 60 -27.83 -12.37 17.88
C LYS A 60 -26.43 -11.94 17.41
N ILE A 61 -25.46 -11.84 18.35
CA ILE A 61 -24.07 -11.54 17.99
C ILE A 61 -23.47 -12.72 17.18
N ILE A 62 -23.67 -13.94 17.67
CA ILE A 62 -23.16 -15.17 17.03
C ILE A 62 -23.74 -15.30 15.61
N ASP A 63 -25.07 -15.29 15.49
CA ASP A 63 -25.78 -15.42 14.23
C ASP A 63 -25.34 -14.35 13.23
N TYR A 64 -25.16 -13.10 13.70
CA TYR A 64 -24.69 -12.01 12.85
C TYR A 64 -23.27 -12.24 12.33
N CYS A 65 -22.35 -12.66 13.19
CA CYS A 65 -20.96 -12.95 12.79
C CYS A 65 -20.90 -14.06 11.71
N GLU A 66 -21.74 -15.08 11.81
CA GLU A 66 -21.84 -16.15 10.81
C GLU A 66 -22.30 -15.62 9.43
N THR A 67 -23.20 -14.62 9.41
CA THR A 67 -23.66 -14.00 8.15
C THR A 67 -22.57 -13.26 7.40
N LEU A 68 -21.54 -12.76 8.09
CA LEU A 68 -20.46 -11.98 7.49
C LEU A 68 -19.50 -12.81 6.63
N LYS A 69 -19.44 -14.14 6.84
CA LYS A 69 -18.57 -15.07 6.10
C LYS A 69 -17.11 -14.61 5.99
N LEU A 70 -16.59 -13.96 7.02
CA LEU A 70 -15.19 -13.52 7.09
C LEU A 70 -14.28 -14.70 7.45
N PRO A 71 -13.04 -14.77 6.92
CA PRO A 71 -12.08 -15.82 7.24
C PRO A 71 -11.43 -15.58 8.62
N LEU A 72 -12.25 -15.54 9.67
CA LEU A 72 -11.87 -15.25 11.05
C LEU A 72 -12.15 -16.47 11.95
N ASN A 73 -11.28 -16.68 12.94
CA ASN A 73 -11.44 -17.68 13.99
C ASN A 73 -12.05 -16.98 15.22
N ILE A 74 -13.38 -16.97 15.34
CA ILE A 74 -14.05 -16.25 16.42
C ILE A 74 -14.37 -17.22 17.56
N LYS A 75 -13.93 -16.87 18.77
CA LYS A 75 -14.29 -17.55 20.03
C LYS A 75 -15.19 -16.65 20.84
N TYR A 76 -16.28 -17.20 21.34
CA TYR A 76 -17.24 -16.46 22.16
C TYR A 76 -17.07 -16.85 23.65
N VAL A 77 -16.97 -15.84 24.51
CA VAL A 77 -16.89 -16.03 25.97
C VAL A 77 -18.07 -15.34 26.61
N ASN A 78 -18.97 -16.12 27.22
CA ASN A 78 -20.16 -15.55 27.82
C ASN A 78 -19.93 -15.11 29.27
N ASN A 79 -20.28 -13.86 29.57
CA ASN A 79 -20.43 -13.36 30.93
C ASN A 79 -21.90 -13.53 31.33
N ASN A 80 -22.20 -14.51 32.18
CA ASN A 80 -23.56 -14.75 32.65
C ASN A 80 -24.06 -13.68 33.62
N ASP A 81 -23.14 -13.01 34.29
CA ASP A 81 -23.41 -12.01 35.34
C ASP A 81 -23.30 -10.57 34.78
N TYR A 82 -23.52 -10.39 33.49
CA TYR A 82 -23.32 -9.10 32.79
C TYR A 82 -24.19 -7.95 33.35
N GLU A 83 -25.32 -8.27 33.98
CA GLU A 83 -26.20 -7.25 34.57
C GLU A 83 -25.66 -6.67 35.89
N SER A 84 -24.86 -7.46 36.62
CA SER A 84 -24.33 -7.10 37.96
C SER A 84 -22.83 -6.84 37.97
N THR A 85 -22.15 -6.98 36.80
CA THR A 85 -20.71 -6.82 36.68
C THR A 85 -20.34 -5.80 35.61
N ASN A 86 -19.12 -5.30 35.69
CA ASN A 86 -18.54 -4.50 34.59
C ASN A 86 -17.63 -5.37 33.68
N TYR A 87 -17.15 -4.84 32.55
CA TYR A 87 -16.34 -5.57 31.58
C TYR A 87 -15.01 -6.14 32.14
N ILE A 88 -14.52 -5.66 33.27
CA ILE A 88 -13.39 -6.30 34.00
C ILE A 88 -13.70 -7.77 34.26
N TYR A 89 -14.95 -8.11 34.60
CA TYR A 89 -15.36 -9.49 34.84
C TYR A 89 -15.49 -10.28 33.53
N SER A 90 -15.86 -9.64 32.44
CA SER A 90 -15.86 -10.28 31.10
C SER A 90 -14.43 -10.65 30.67
N LEU A 91 -13.43 -9.83 30.96
CA LEU A 91 -12.01 -10.16 30.76
C LEU A 91 -11.57 -11.32 31.66
N TYR A 92 -12.01 -11.32 32.92
CA TYR A 92 -11.75 -12.44 33.85
C TYR A 92 -12.34 -13.76 33.34
N CYS A 93 -13.55 -13.75 32.79
CA CYS A 93 -14.16 -14.94 32.18
C CYS A 93 -13.34 -15.45 30.99
N ALA A 94 -12.73 -14.56 30.22
CA ALA A 94 -11.92 -14.89 29.03
C ALA A 94 -10.45 -15.23 29.34
N ARG A 95 -9.97 -15.04 30.58
CA ARG A 95 -8.56 -15.07 30.99
C ARG A 95 -7.74 -16.23 30.45
N ASP A 96 -8.29 -17.44 30.44
CA ASP A 96 -7.58 -18.65 30.04
C ASP A 96 -7.36 -18.74 28.52
N ILE A 97 -8.16 -18.00 27.73
CA ILE A 97 -8.08 -17.95 26.28
C ILE A 97 -7.13 -16.84 25.82
N ILE A 98 -7.17 -15.69 26.52
CA ILE A 98 -6.48 -14.45 26.12
C ILE A 98 -5.09 -14.27 26.76
N LYS A 99 -4.70 -15.13 27.71
CA LYS A 99 -3.37 -15.09 28.32
C LYS A 99 -2.25 -15.46 27.33
N ASP A 100 -1.04 -15.01 27.62
CA ASP A 100 0.20 -15.36 26.90
C ASP A 100 0.23 -14.97 25.42
N LYS A 101 -0.46 -13.88 25.04
CA LYS A 101 -0.57 -13.39 23.66
C LYS A 101 -0.38 -11.87 23.60
N ASP A 102 0.02 -11.40 22.41
CA ASP A 102 -0.15 -9.99 22.07
C ASP A 102 -1.63 -9.74 21.75
N ILE A 103 -2.18 -8.66 22.30
CA ILE A 103 -3.62 -8.39 22.27
C ILE A 103 -3.92 -7.01 21.67
N ILE A 104 -4.96 -6.97 20.83
CA ILE A 104 -5.71 -5.75 20.55
C ILE A 104 -6.99 -5.81 21.39
N LEU A 105 -7.10 -4.93 22.37
CA LEU A 105 -8.28 -4.83 23.22
C LEU A 105 -9.12 -3.64 22.81
N MET A 106 -10.42 -3.86 22.57
CA MET A 106 -11.36 -2.80 22.20
C MET A 106 -12.75 -3.02 22.76
N HIS A 107 -13.46 -1.93 23.02
CA HIS A 107 -14.88 -1.99 23.33
C HIS A 107 -15.72 -2.23 22.07
N GLY A 108 -16.83 -2.92 22.22
CA GLY A 108 -17.70 -3.31 21.09
C GLY A 108 -18.60 -2.19 20.57
N ASP A 109 -18.61 -1.04 21.22
CA ASP A 109 -19.33 0.18 20.82
C ASP A 109 -18.41 1.25 20.24
N LEU A 110 -17.12 0.92 20.07
CA LEU A 110 -16.13 1.85 19.58
C LEU A 110 -16.10 1.88 18.03
N VAL A 111 -16.18 3.06 17.46
CA VAL A 111 -16.05 3.32 16.03
C VAL A 111 -14.79 4.15 15.79
N PHE A 112 -13.95 3.69 14.86
CA PHE A 112 -12.69 4.37 14.57
C PHE A 112 -12.32 4.26 13.08
N GLU A 113 -11.38 5.13 12.66
CA GLU A 113 -10.78 5.06 11.33
C GLU A 113 -9.84 3.85 11.22
N TYR A 114 -9.78 3.26 10.02
CA TYR A 114 -8.85 2.18 9.70
C TYR A 114 -7.41 2.54 10.04
N SER A 115 -7.00 3.77 9.73
CA SER A 115 -5.65 4.28 9.98
C SER A 115 -5.28 4.33 11.47
N VAL A 116 -6.25 4.47 12.38
CA VAL A 116 -5.99 4.45 13.84
C VAL A 116 -5.53 3.06 14.27
N LEU A 117 -6.27 2.03 13.88
CA LEU A 117 -5.93 0.65 14.23
C LEU A 117 -4.64 0.19 13.53
N GLU A 118 -4.45 0.54 12.26
CA GLU A 118 -3.25 0.22 11.51
C GLU A 118 -2.00 0.82 12.15
N ASP A 119 -2.02 2.12 12.47
CA ASP A 119 -0.90 2.81 13.12
C ASP A 119 -0.56 2.20 14.49
N MET A 120 -1.56 1.75 15.26
CA MET A 120 -1.33 1.09 16.55
C MET A 120 -0.69 -0.30 16.40
N ILE A 121 -1.14 -1.09 15.43
CA ILE A 121 -0.62 -2.44 15.16
C ILE A 121 0.85 -2.39 14.72
N LEU A 122 1.22 -1.38 13.93
CA LEU A 122 2.59 -1.22 13.43
C LEU A 122 3.60 -0.78 14.51
N ARG A 123 3.15 -0.41 15.71
CA ARG A 123 4.05 -0.06 16.82
C ARG A 123 4.65 -1.32 17.45
N ASP A 124 5.90 -1.24 17.83
CA ASP A 124 6.59 -2.35 18.53
C ASP A 124 6.12 -2.48 19.98
N LYS A 125 5.83 -1.37 20.65
CA LYS A 125 5.47 -1.32 22.07
C LYS A 125 3.95 -1.34 22.30
N SER A 126 3.56 -1.67 23.53
CA SER A 126 2.18 -1.51 24.00
C SER A 126 1.76 -0.04 23.93
N CYS A 127 0.54 0.22 23.46
CA CYS A 127 0.02 1.59 23.39
C CYS A 127 -1.49 1.65 23.60
N MET A 128 -1.94 2.84 24.05
CA MET A 128 -3.35 3.23 24.20
C MET A 128 -3.66 4.44 23.33
N LYS A 129 -4.82 4.46 22.71
CA LYS A 129 -5.32 5.62 21.95
C LYS A 129 -5.63 6.80 22.87
N ILE A 130 -5.08 7.96 22.55
CA ILE A 130 -5.44 9.27 23.10
C ILE A 130 -5.69 10.28 21.99
N SER A 131 -6.22 11.45 22.32
CA SER A 131 -6.21 12.64 21.45
C SER A 131 -5.76 13.87 22.22
N THR A 132 -4.74 14.54 21.66
CA THR A 132 -4.26 15.83 22.20
C THR A 132 -5.06 17.03 21.67
N THR A 133 -5.90 16.82 20.66
CA THR A 133 -6.68 17.87 19.98
C THR A 133 -8.16 17.89 20.38
N SER A 134 -8.68 16.77 20.88
CA SER A 134 -10.06 16.68 21.37
C SER A 134 -10.22 17.39 22.72
N LYS A 135 -11.41 17.95 22.94
CA LYS A 135 -11.79 18.45 24.25
C LYS A 135 -11.89 17.29 25.23
N LEU A 136 -11.54 17.53 26.49
CA LEU A 136 -11.72 16.52 27.53
C LEU A 136 -13.22 16.27 27.73
N PRO A 137 -13.66 15.02 27.61
CA PRO A 137 -15.05 14.66 27.81
C PRO A 137 -15.41 14.66 29.30
N ASP A 138 -16.66 14.97 29.66
CA ASP A 138 -17.09 14.95 31.07
C ASP A 138 -17.17 13.52 31.60
N LYS A 139 -17.70 12.58 30.80
CA LYS A 139 -18.09 11.22 31.24
C LYS A 139 -17.26 10.08 30.71
N ASP A 140 -16.43 10.31 29.65
CA ASP A 140 -15.62 9.28 29.04
C ASP A 140 -14.21 9.22 29.62
N PHE A 141 -13.44 8.22 29.21
CA PHE A 141 -12.08 8.02 29.69
C PHE A 141 -11.15 9.18 29.33
N LYS A 142 -10.26 9.46 30.26
CA LYS A 142 -9.11 10.34 30.10
C LYS A 142 -7.86 9.62 30.56
N ALA A 143 -6.75 9.89 29.90
CA ALA A 143 -5.44 9.35 30.24
C ALA A 143 -4.50 10.46 30.70
N VAL A 144 -3.91 10.33 31.86
CA VAL A 144 -2.79 11.15 32.32
C VAL A 144 -1.52 10.58 31.70
N VAL A 145 -0.78 11.42 30.99
CA VAL A 145 0.41 10.99 30.22
C VAL A 145 1.62 11.78 30.69
N GLU A 146 2.70 11.07 31.03
CA GLU A 146 3.99 11.66 31.40
C GLU A 146 5.11 11.02 30.57
N GLY A 147 5.88 11.86 29.88
CA GLY A 147 6.98 11.38 29.01
C GLY A 147 6.52 10.43 27.90
N GLY A 148 5.27 10.56 27.40
CA GLY A 148 4.69 9.68 26.39
C GLY A 148 4.15 8.36 26.95
N ILE A 149 4.20 8.12 28.26
CA ILE A 149 3.71 6.92 28.94
C ILE A 149 2.42 7.23 29.69
N VAL A 150 1.43 6.35 29.57
CA VAL A 150 0.15 6.42 30.29
C VAL A 150 0.37 6.08 31.75
N LYS A 151 0.03 7.00 32.65
CA LYS A 151 0.19 6.87 34.11
C LYS A 151 -1.11 6.58 34.85
N LYS A 152 -2.22 7.15 34.40
CA LYS A 152 -3.55 6.91 34.93
C LYS A 152 -4.60 6.93 33.84
N VAL A 153 -5.60 6.09 33.94
CA VAL A 153 -6.76 6.07 33.02
C VAL A 153 -8.04 6.07 33.88
N GLY A 154 -8.99 6.92 33.51
CA GLY A 154 -10.30 6.95 34.17
C GLY A 154 -11.12 8.18 33.80
N ILE A 155 -12.35 8.22 34.27
CA ILE A 155 -13.30 9.30 33.94
C ILE A 155 -13.10 10.58 34.80
N ASN A 156 -12.40 10.50 35.93
CA ASN A 156 -12.26 11.59 36.88
C ASN A 156 -10.93 12.35 36.81
N TYR A 157 -10.10 12.08 35.81
CA TYR A 157 -8.80 12.74 35.63
C TYR A 157 -8.93 13.92 34.68
N PHE A 158 -8.65 15.15 35.13
CA PHE A 158 -8.71 16.36 34.31
C PHE A 158 -7.37 17.11 34.25
N ASP A 159 -6.52 16.93 35.25
CA ASP A 159 -5.22 17.58 35.27
C ASP A 159 -4.20 16.78 34.46
N LYS A 160 -3.50 17.45 33.54
CA LYS A 160 -2.51 16.85 32.62
C LYS A 160 -3.02 15.62 31.88
N ALA A 161 -4.33 15.59 31.60
CA ALA A 161 -5.00 14.48 30.96
C ALA A 161 -5.36 14.80 29.50
N TYR A 162 -5.47 13.76 28.71
CA TYR A 162 -5.96 13.80 27.34
C TYR A 162 -7.21 12.94 27.18
N GLU A 163 -8.05 13.27 26.21
CA GLU A 163 -9.15 12.39 25.83
C GLU A 163 -8.58 11.01 25.45
N ALA A 164 -9.20 9.96 25.93
CA ALA A 164 -8.77 8.60 25.72
C ALA A 164 -9.96 7.69 25.39
N GLN A 165 -9.69 6.65 24.59
CA GLN A 165 -10.70 5.64 24.28
C GLN A 165 -10.16 4.25 24.62
N PRO A 166 -11.02 3.28 24.98
CA PRO A 166 -10.62 1.93 25.35
C PRO A 166 -10.23 1.10 24.13
N LEU A 167 -9.19 1.55 23.46
CA LEU A 167 -8.52 0.89 22.34
C LEU A 167 -7.03 0.75 22.68
N TYR A 168 -6.58 -0.48 22.80
CA TYR A 168 -5.23 -0.82 23.24
C TYR A 168 -4.58 -1.81 22.27
N LYS A 169 -3.30 -1.62 21.99
CA LYS A 169 -2.40 -2.65 21.50
C LYS A 169 -1.45 -3.01 22.64
N LEU A 170 -1.43 -4.27 23.04
CA LEU A 170 -0.72 -4.74 24.22
C LEU A 170 0.21 -5.90 23.82
N ASN A 171 1.49 -5.78 24.14
CA ASN A 171 2.42 -6.88 24.05
C ASN A 171 2.12 -7.92 25.12
N LYS A 172 2.45 -9.17 24.85
CA LYS A 172 2.25 -10.30 25.75
C LYS A 172 2.69 -10.02 27.20
N THR A 173 3.83 -9.37 27.40
CA THR A 173 4.38 -9.08 28.72
C THR A 173 3.49 -8.11 29.51
N ASP A 174 3.18 -6.94 28.94
CA ASP A 174 2.34 -5.93 29.58
C ASP A 174 0.92 -6.46 29.79
N TRP A 175 0.40 -7.18 28.79
CA TRP A 175 -0.92 -7.81 28.91
C TRP A 175 -1.00 -8.81 30.06
N ASN A 176 -0.03 -9.70 30.21
CA ASN A 176 -0.05 -10.69 31.29
C ASN A 176 0.04 -10.05 32.68
N ILE A 177 0.79 -8.95 32.82
CA ILE A 177 0.85 -8.20 34.08
C ILE A 177 -0.53 -7.61 34.40
N TRP A 178 -1.17 -6.95 33.42
CA TRP A 178 -2.50 -6.37 33.61
C TRP A 178 -3.56 -7.45 33.84
N LEU A 179 -3.57 -8.52 33.05
CA LEU A 179 -4.52 -9.62 33.20
C LEU A 179 -4.42 -10.29 34.59
N LYS A 180 -3.21 -10.47 35.10
CA LYS A 180 -3.01 -10.97 36.48
C LYS A 180 -3.67 -10.04 37.50
N ARG A 181 -3.49 -8.73 37.36
CA ARG A 181 -4.09 -7.76 38.27
C ARG A 181 -5.61 -7.74 38.15
N ILE A 182 -6.16 -7.86 36.96
CA ILE A 182 -7.62 -8.04 36.72
C ILE A 182 -8.13 -9.27 37.48
N CYS A 183 -7.43 -10.41 37.37
CA CYS A 183 -7.81 -11.63 38.08
C CYS A 183 -7.80 -11.44 39.61
N GLU A 184 -6.80 -10.77 40.17
CA GLU A 184 -6.72 -10.45 41.59
C GLU A 184 -7.90 -9.57 42.02
N TYR A 185 -8.29 -8.57 41.23
CA TYR A 185 -9.46 -7.73 41.48
C TYR A 185 -10.74 -8.55 41.55
N CYS A 186 -10.98 -9.37 40.53
CA CYS A 186 -12.21 -10.19 40.45
C CYS A 186 -12.31 -11.24 41.55
N VAL A 187 -11.21 -11.90 41.92
CA VAL A 187 -11.17 -12.86 43.05
C VAL A 187 -11.49 -12.17 44.38
N ASN A 188 -11.10 -10.91 44.52
CA ASN A 188 -11.41 -10.09 45.72
C ASN A 188 -12.77 -9.37 45.61
N GLY A 189 -13.66 -9.77 44.69
CA GLY A 189 -15.02 -9.24 44.58
C GLY A 189 -15.13 -7.86 43.93
N LYS A 190 -14.03 -7.28 43.38
CA LYS A 190 -14.03 -6.00 42.66
C LYS A 190 -14.45 -6.21 41.20
N ILE A 191 -15.69 -6.61 40.95
CA ILE A 191 -16.22 -7.00 39.64
C ILE A 191 -17.05 -5.92 38.96
N THR A 192 -17.33 -4.79 39.66
CA THR A 192 -18.17 -3.68 39.15
C THR A 192 -17.37 -2.46 38.71
N CYS A 193 -16.05 -2.48 38.87
CA CYS A 193 -15.16 -1.38 38.45
C CYS A 193 -14.67 -1.59 36.96
N TYR A 194 -14.05 -0.56 36.40
CA TYR A 194 -13.40 -0.64 35.10
C TYR A 194 -12.10 -1.44 35.21
N ALA A 195 -11.68 -2.10 34.11
CA ALA A 195 -10.40 -2.78 34.06
C ALA A 195 -9.20 -1.84 34.24
N GLU A 196 -9.35 -0.58 33.86
CA GLU A 196 -8.37 0.50 34.04
C GLU A 196 -8.09 0.80 35.54
N ASN A 197 -9.01 0.49 36.44
CA ASN A 197 -8.69 0.58 37.86
C ASN A 197 -7.57 -0.39 38.27
N ALA A 198 -7.60 -1.60 37.72
CA ALA A 198 -6.51 -2.56 37.90
C ALA A 198 -5.21 -2.14 37.18
N LEU A 199 -5.31 -1.51 35.99
CA LEU A 199 -4.17 -0.96 35.28
C LEU A 199 -3.47 0.14 36.08
N ASN A 200 -4.25 1.05 36.67
CA ASN A 200 -3.73 2.19 37.44
C ASN A 200 -2.87 1.80 38.65
N ASP A 201 -3.02 0.58 39.16
CA ASP A 201 -2.19 0.06 40.26
C ASP A 201 -0.82 -0.45 39.79
N ILE A 202 -0.64 -0.68 38.48
CA ILE A 202 0.51 -1.37 37.95
C ILE A 202 1.22 -0.60 36.82
N THR A 203 0.91 0.68 36.63
CA THR A 203 1.50 1.52 35.55
C THR A 203 3.03 1.67 35.65
N ASP A 204 3.63 1.39 36.80
CA ASP A 204 5.09 1.34 36.96
C ASP A 204 5.69 0.01 36.46
N LEU A 205 4.87 -1.05 36.34
CA LEU A 205 5.26 -2.37 35.85
C LEU A 205 4.93 -2.56 34.38
N CYS A 206 3.91 -1.87 33.86
CA CYS A 206 3.46 -1.89 32.47
C CYS A 206 3.79 -0.56 31.80
N GLN A 207 4.56 -0.59 30.71
CA GLN A 207 4.89 0.63 29.97
C GLN A 207 3.99 0.77 28.73
N ILE A 208 2.78 1.31 28.93
CA ILE A 208 1.85 1.59 27.85
C ILE A 208 2.11 3.00 27.31
N GLU A 209 2.58 3.10 26.05
CA GLU A 209 2.78 4.40 25.40
C GLU A 209 1.45 5.02 25.01
N SER A 210 1.40 6.35 24.95
CA SER A 210 0.28 7.06 24.35
C SER A 210 0.39 7.07 22.84
N TYR A 211 -0.67 6.69 22.13
CA TYR A 211 -0.81 6.90 20.70
C TYR A 211 -1.77 8.05 20.43
N ASP A 212 -1.23 9.19 19.99
CA ASP A 212 -2.03 10.37 19.68
C ASP A 212 -2.68 10.23 18.30
N ALA A 213 -3.98 9.94 18.29
CA ALA A 213 -4.78 9.86 17.07
C ALA A 213 -5.18 11.24 16.51
N LYS A 214 -4.92 12.32 17.28
CA LYS A 214 -5.30 13.70 16.92
C LYS A 214 -6.78 13.81 16.56
N ASN A 215 -7.07 14.31 15.34
CA ASN A 215 -8.43 14.54 14.84
C ASN A 215 -9.04 13.30 14.14
N LYS A 216 -8.37 12.14 14.17
CA LYS A 216 -8.92 10.92 13.57
C LYS A 216 -10.10 10.41 14.39
N LEU A 217 -11.14 9.94 13.70
CA LEU A 217 -12.29 9.35 14.37
C LEU A 217 -11.87 8.15 15.23
N CYS A 218 -12.18 8.21 16.50
CA CYS A 218 -12.17 7.09 17.43
C CYS A 218 -13.06 7.48 18.62
N ALA A 219 -14.32 7.01 18.63
CA ALA A 219 -15.34 7.42 19.59
C ALA A 219 -16.30 6.27 19.93
N GLU A 220 -16.84 6.26 21.14
CA GLU A 220 -17.91 5.35 21.56
C GLU A 220 -19.28 5.86 21.07
N VAL A 221 -20.16 4.94 20.73
CA VAL A 221 -21.56 5.23 20.35
C VAL A 221 -22.43 5.01 21.58
N ASP A 222 -22.61 6.00 22.44
CA ASP A 222 -23.35 5.85 23.69
C ASP A 222 -24.80 6.34 23.60
N THR A 223 -25.07 7.29 22.71
CA THR A 223 -26.39 7.93 22.52
C THR A 223 -26.77 7.96 21.04
N GLU A 224 -28.03 8.33 20.74
CA GLU A 224 -28.48 8.58 19.36
C GLU A 224 -27.77 9.79 18.74
N GLU A 225 -27.39 10.78 19.56
CA GLU A 225 -26.62 11.94 19.11
C GLU A 225 -25.20 11.55 18.70
N ASP A 226 -24.49 10.73 19.49
CA ASP A 226 -23.17 10.18 19.14
C ASP A 226 -23.24 9.40 17.82
N LEU A 227 -24.29 8.58 17.66
CA LEU A 227 -24.51 7.82 16.44
C LEU A 227 -24.66 8.74 15.22
N SER A 228 -25.38 9.84 15.36
CA SER A 228 -25.58 10.82 14.28
C SER A 228 -24.26 11.49 13.88
N ILE A 229 -23.50 11.98 14.87
CA ILE A 229 -22.19 12.61 14.67
C ILE A 229 -21.22 11.63 14.02
N ILE A 230 -21.16 10.40 14.51
CA ILE A 230 -20.26 9.36 13.96
C ILE A 230 -20.63 9.01 12.51
N LYS A 231 -21.93 8.94 12.18
CA LYS A 231 -22.37 8.72 10.80
C LYS A 231 -21.94 9.84 9.86
N GLU A 232 -22.02 11.09 10.29
CA GLU A 232 -21.56 12.24 9.50
C GLU A 232 -20.05 12.19 9.30
N GLN A 233 -19.28 11.94 10.34
CA GLN A 233 -17.82 11.79 10.24
C GLN A 233 -17.41 10.62 9.35
N LEU A 234 -18.09 9.47 9.44
CA LEU A 234 -17.86 8.34 8.53
C LEU A 234 -18.19 8.67 7.09
N TYR A 235 -19.25 9.47 6.85
CA TYR A 235 -19.56 9.94 5.51
C TYR A 235 -18.45 10.82 4.95
N GLU A 236 -17.91 11.76 5.74
CA GLU A 236 -16.77 12.59 5.34
C GLU A 236 -15.52 11.75 5.05
N ILE A 237 -15.17 10.81 5.94
CA ILE A 237 -14.02 9.89 5.76
C ILE A 237 -14.16 9.09 4.46
N ASN A 238 -15.33 8.50 4.22
CA ASN A 238 -15.59 7.70 3.03
C ASN A 238 -15.59 8.54 1.74
N ASN A 239 -15.75 9.85 1.83
CA ASN A 239 -15.71 10.78 0.70
C ASN A 239 -14.34 11.43 0.48
N ARG A 240 -13.37 11.26 1.38
CA ARG A 240 -11.98 11.68 1.16
C ARG A 240 -11.48 11.13 -0.17
N LEU A 241 -10.80 11.96 -0.94
CA LEU A 241 -10.21 11.53 -2.20
C LEU A 241 -8.82 10.93 -1.95
N VAL A 242 -8.65 9.68 -2.31
CA VAL A 242 -7.38 8.95 -2.20
C VAL A 242 -6.80 8.78 -3.59
N TYR A 243 -5.60 9.30 -3.82
CA TYR A 243 -4.90 9.20 -5.10
C TYR A 243 -3.73 8.22 -5.01
N MET A 244 -3.60 7.37 -6.01
CA MET A 244 -2.45 6.47 -6.19
C MET A 244 -2.15 6.29 -7.67
N CYS A 245 -0.89 5.99 -8.03
CA CYS A 245 -0.48 5.85 -9.41
C CYS A 245 0.20 4.51 -9.69
N PHE A 246 -0.07 3.98 -10.89
CA PHE A 246 0.50 2.71 -11.36
C PHE A 246 1.14 2.84 -12.75
N SER A 247 2.25 2.12 -12.91
CA SER A 247 2.99 1.97 -14.17
C SER A 247 2.96 0.54 -14.72
N THR A 248 2.06 -0.30 -14.20
CA THR A 248 2.08 -1.73 -14.48
C THR A 248 1.29 -2.12 -15.72
N ASP A 249 1.81 -3.11 -16.46
CA ASP A 249 1.09 -3.81 -17.51
C ASP A 249 0.33 -5.05 -16.98
N VAL A 250 0.67 -5.50 -15.76
CA VAL A 250 0.08 -6.70 -15.18
C VAL A 250 -0.36 -6.39 -13.76
N ILE A 251 -1.65 -6.55 -13.50
CA ILE A 251 -2.23 -6.42 -12.17
C ILE A 251 -2.07 -7.76 -11.44
N HIS A 252 -1.48 -7.73 -10.24
CA HIS A 252 -1.29 -8.89 -9.39
C HIS A 252 -1.85 -8.65 -7.97
N SER A 253 -1.83 -9.69 -7.14
CA SER A 253 -2.38 -9.64 -5.77
C SER A 253 -1.84 -8.48 -4.93
N GLY A 254 -0.57 -8.10 -5.09
CA GLY A 254 0.03 -6.95 -4.40
C GLY A 254 -0.62 -5.61 -4.78
N HIS A 255 -0.90 -5.39 -6.07
CA HIS A 255 -1.63 -4.19 -6.51
C HIS A 255 -3.05 -4.16 -5.95
N ILE A 256 -3.74 -5.31 -5.95
CA ILE A 256 -5.09 -5.39 -5.38
C ILE A 256 -5.06 -5.14 -3.87
N ALA A 257 -4.05 -5.65 -3.16
CA ALA A 257 -3.92 -5.44 -1.72
C ALA A 257 -3.74 -3.95 -1.36
N ILE A 258 -2.87 -3.23 -2.07
CA ILE A 258 -2.67 -1.78 -1.82
C ILE A 258 -3.92 -0.96 -2.19
N ILE A 259 -4.63 -1.31 -3.26
CA ILE A 259 -5.91 -0.68 -3.63
C ILE A 259 -6.96 -0.90 -2.54
N LYS A 260 -7.08 -2.12 -2.01
CA LYS A 260 -8.02 -2.42 -0.90
C LYS A 260 -7.70 -1.62 0.35
N ARG A 261 -6.43 -1.47 0.71
CA ARG A 261 -6.03 -0.60 1.83
C ARG A 261 -6.37 0.86 1.57
N ALA A 262 -6.13 1.35 0.36
CA ALA A 262 -6.51 2.70 -0.03
C ALA A 262 -8.03 2.95 0.06
N GLN A 263 -8.85 1.95 -0.27
CA GLN A 263 -10.31 2.00 -0.16
C GLN A 263 -10.82 2.16 1.29
N GLN A 264 -10.02 1.76 2.28
CA GLN A 264 -10.34 1.98 3.70
C GLN A 264 -10.11 3.44 4.14
N LEU A 265 -9.41 4.21 3.32
CA LEU A 265 -9.10 5.62 3.60
C LEU A 265 -10.04 6.58 2.89
N GLY A 266 -10.79 6.13 1.87
CA GLY A 266 -11.70 6.96 1.10
C GLY A 266 -11.95 6.46 -0.33
N LYS A 267 -12.41 7.36 -1.21
CA LYS A 267 -12.67 7.11 -2.64
C LYS A 267 -11.37 7.05 -3.42
N VAL A 268 -11.05 5.88 -3.96
CA VAL A 268 -9.79 5.65 -4.67
C VAL A 268 -9.84 6.15 -6.10
N MET A 269 -9.00 7.14 -6.41
CA MET A 269 -8.68 7.58 -7.76
C MET A 269 -7.32 6.99 -8.16
N VAL A 270 -7.30 6.28 -9.28
CA VAL A 270 -6.10 5.66 -9.81
C VAL A 270 -5.54 6.48 -10.98
N GLY A 271 -4.31 6.97 -10.83
CA GLY A 271 -3.50 7.46 -11.91
C GLY A 271 -2.85 6.29 -12.66
N VAL A 272 -2.97 6.27 -13.97
CA VAL A 272 -2.25 5.33 -14.84
C VAL A 272 -1.26 6.13 -15.65
N LEU A 273 0.03 5.76 -15.57
CA LEU A 273 1.08 6.43 -16.34
C LEU A 273 0.82 6.26 -17.85
N SER A 274 0.97 7.34 -18.61
CA SER A 274 0.94 7.30 -20.07
C SER A 274 2.08 6.42 -20.63
N ASP A 275 1.97 6.00 -21.87
CA ASP A 275 2.99 5.18 -22.51
C ASP A 275 4.32 5.94 -22.63
N GLU A 276 4.25 7.24 -22.89
CA GLU A 276 5.41 8.14 -22.91
C GLU A 276 6.07 8.27 -21.53
N ALA A 277 5.28 8.47 -20.48
CA ALA A 277 5.78 8.58 -19.12
C ALA A 277 6.49 7.29 -18.67
N ILE A 278 5.96 6.11 -19.00
CA ILE A 278 6.63 4.83 -18.71
C ILE A 278 7.92 4.69 -19.51
N ALA A 279 7.88 4.97 -20.82
CA ALA A 279 9.03 4.84 -21.70
C ALA A 279 10.17 5.81 -21.34
N SER A 280 9.91 6.88 -20.59
CA SER A 280 10.93 7.85 -20.15
C SER A 280 11.88 7.29 -19.10
N TYR A 281 11.44 6.36 -18.25
CA TYR A 281 12.23 5.89 -17.10
C TYR A 281 12.31 4.37 -16.96
N LYS A 282 11.47 3.64 -17.67
CA LYS A 282 11.37 2.19 -17.59
C LYS A 282 11.34 1.61 -19.01
N ARG A 283 11.12 0.31 -19.11
CA ARG A 283 10.85 -0.34 -20.39
C ARG A 283 9.57 0.19 -21.05
N PHE A 284 9.48 0.06 -22.36
CA PHE A 284 8.23 0.32 -23.08
C PHE A 284 7.10 -0.57 -22.52
N PRO A 285 5.89 -0.06 -22.29
CA PRO A 285 4.78 -0.87 -21.80
C PRO A 285 4.37 -1.93 -22.84
N LEU A 286 3.95 -3.11 -22.38
CA LEU A 286 3.39 -4.17 -23.23
C LEU A 286 2.00 -3.81 -23.73
N LEU A 287 1.16 -3.34 -22.80
CA LEU A 287 -0.20 -2.91 -23.09
C LEU A 287 -0.25 -1.39 -23.25
N PRO A 288 -0.94 -0.88 -24.29
CA PRO A 288 -1.13 0.55 -24.45
C PRO A 288 -1.92 1.15 -23.29
N PHE A 289 -1.74 2.45 -23.06
CA PHE A 289 -2.43 3.18 -21.99
C PHE A 289 -3.93 2.90 -21.95
N SER A 290 -4.60 2.86 -23.11
CA SER A 290 -6.05 2.60 -23.20
C SER A 290 -6.47 1.27 -22.56
N GLU A 291 -5.73 0.20 -22.78
CA GLU A 291 -6.01 -1.11 -22.20
C GLU A 291 -5.68 -1.15 -20.71
N ARG A 292 -4.54 -0.58 -20.31
CA ARG A 292 -4.17 -0.47 -18.89
C ARG A 292 -5.19 0.33 -18.09
N LYS A 293 -5.73 1.41 -18.68
CA LYS A 293 -6.80 2.22 -18.09
C LYS A 293 -8.06 1.38 -17.87
N VAL A 294 -8.52 0.64 -18.88
CA VAL A 294 -9.70 -0.25 -18.80
C VAL A 294 -9.53 -1.30 -17.70
N MET A 295 -8.32 -1.87 -17.54
CA MET A 295 -8.07 -2.84 -16.46
C MET A 295 -8.34 -2.22 -15.07
N PHE A 296 -7.85 -1.02 -14.81
CA PHE A 296 -8.07 -0.33 -13.52
C PHE A 296 -9.51 0.13 -13.34
N GLU A 297 -10.20 0.57 -14.40
CA GLU A 297 -11.62 0.96 -14.35
C GLU A 297 -12.54 -0.20 -13.93
N ASN A 298 -12.13 -1.44 -14.19
CA ASN A 298 -12.89 -2.65 -13.83
C ASN A 298 -12.49 -3.24 -12.48
N ILE A 299 -11.59 -2.62 -11.72
CA ILE A 299 -11.31 -3.05 -10.35
C ILE A 299 -12.42 -2.56 -9.42
N LYS A 300 -13.03 -3.48 -8.72
CA LYS A 300 -14.11 -3.17 -7.76
C LYS A 300 -13.64 -2.15 -6.72
N GLY A 301 -14.39 -1.04 -6.59
CA GLY A 301 -14.16 0.00 -5.60
C GLY A 301 -13.16 1.09 -6.04
N VAL A 302 -12.62 1.02 -7.25
CA VAL A 302 -11.95 2.17 -7.87
C VAL A 302 -13.03 3.17 -8.28
N TYR A 303 -12.92 4.40 -7.75
CA TYR A 303 -13.88 5.48 -8.01
C TYR A 303 -13.70 6.09 -9.40
N LYS A 304 -12.43 6.34 -9.78
CA LYS A 304 -12.08 7.00 -11.04
C LYS A 304 -10.68 6.61 -11.47
N VAL A 305 -10.47 6.50 -12.78
CA VAL A 305 -9.13 6.33 -13.39
C VAL A 305 -8.78 7.55 -14.21
N VAL A 306 -7.58 8.08 -14.02
CA VAL A 306 -7.07 9.27 -14.71
C VAL A 306 -5.69 9.01 -15.30
N GLU A 307 -5.36 9.75 -16.35
CA GLU A 307 -4.04 9.70 -16.95
C GLU A 307 -3.03 10.48 -16.10
N GLN A 308 -1.80 9.94 -15.98
CA GLN A 308 -0.65 10.65 -15.44
C GLN A 308 0.44 10.70 -16.51
N ASN A 309 0.69 11.90 -17.05
CA ASN A 309 1.55 12.11 -18.22
C ASN A 309 3.03 12.20 -17.90
N THR A 310 3.39 12.26 -16.63
CA THR A 310 4.77 12.34 -16.12
C THR A 310 4.94 11.47 -14.89
N LEU A 311 6.18 11.18 -14.50
CA LEU A 311 6.47 10.52 -13.22
C LEU A 311 6.12 11.39 -12.03
N SER A 312 6.21 12.73 -12.16
CA SER A 312 5.79 13.67 -11.13
C SER A 312 4.28 13.57 -10.92
N TYR A 313 3.88 13.56 -9.66
CA TYR A 313 2.48 13.58 -9.24
C TYR A 313 1.86 14.98 -9.24
N LYS A 314 2.71 16.02 -9.42
CA LYS A 314 2.34 17.43 -9.25
C LYS A 314 1.06 17.81 -9.99
N ASN A 315 1.02 17.58 -11.29
CA ASN A 315 -0.13 17.98 -12.12
C ASN A 315 -1.46 17.38 -11.63
N ASN A 316 -1.46 16.11 -11.26
CA ASN A 316 -2.68 15.44 -10.79
C ASN A 316 -3.03 15.82 -9.35
N ILE A 317 -2.02 16.02 -8.48
CA ILE A 317 -2.26 16.49 -7.11
C ILE A 317 -2.83 17.92 -7.14
N GLU A 318 -2.27 18.83 -7.90
CA GLU A 318 -2.76 20.21 -8.03
C GLU A 318 -4.17 20.26 -8.64
N LYS A 319 -4.44 19.41 -9.64
CA LYS A 319 -5.73 19.36 -10.34
C LYS A 319 -6.87 18.77 -9.50
N TYR A 320 -6.59 17.67 -8.80
CA TYR A 320 -7.63 16.90 -8.10
C TYR A 320 -7.63 17.13 -6.59
N ARG A 321 -6.56 17.69 -6.03
CA ARG A 321 -6.34 17.98 -4.60
C ARG A 321 -6.78 16.83 -3.69
N PRO A 322 -6.17 15.62 -3.85
CA PRO A 322 -6.55 14.47 -3.05
C PRO A 322 -6.21 14.71 -1.57
N ASP A 323 -7.09 14.28 -0.67
CA ASP A 323 -6.85 14.34 0.77
C ASP A 323 -5.69 13.44 1.17
N ILE A 324 -5.54 12.31 0.47
CA ILE A 324 -4.51 11.31 0.75
C ILE A 324 -3.86 10.86 -0.56
N VAL A 325 -2.53 10.81 -0.59
CA VAL A 325 -1.77 10.10 -1.62
C VAL A 325 -1.26 8.79 -1.02
N VAL A 326 -1.48 7.68 -1.74
CA VAL A 326 -1.04 6.34 -1.34
C VAL A 326 0.06 5.85 -2.28
N HIS A 327 1.14 5.31 -1.70
CA HIS A 327 2.24 4.67 -2.45
C HIS A 327 2.84 3.49 -1.66
N GLY A 328 3.58 2.60 -2.36
CA GLY A 328 4.47 1.65 -1.70
C GLY A 328 5.66 2.37 -1.06
N ASP A 329 6.31 1.76 -0.08
CA ASP A 329 7.48 2.35 0.59
C ASP A 329 8.79 2.20 -0.22
N ASP A 330 8.74 1.57 -1.38
CA ASP A 330 9.86 1.32 -2.30
C ASP A 330 10.50 2.60 -2.86
N TRP A 331 9.75 3.71 -2.95
CA TRP A 331 10.26 5.00 -3.42
C TRP A 331 11.03 5.82 -2.37
N ARG A 332 11.15 5.32 -1.14
CA ARG A 332 11.95 5.99 -0.08
C ARG A 332 13.42 6.07 -0.43
N ASN A 333 13.87 5.11 -1.23
CA ASN A 333 15.25 4.99 -1.70
C ASN A 333 15.30 4.95 -3.22
N GLY A 334 16.46 5.29 -3.79
CA GLY A 334 16.68 5.24 -5.24
C GLY A 334 16.12 6.45 -6.00
N ILE A 335 15.82 6.24 -7.27
CA ILE A 335 15.52 7.26 -8.27
C ILE A 335 14.22 8.05 -7.97
N GLN A 336 13.27 7.45 -7.29
CA GLN A 336 11.98 8.09 -7.00
C GLN A 336 11.97 8.92 -5.70
N LYS A 337 13.11 9.01 -4.98
CA LYS A 337 13.22 9.77 -3.74
C LYS A 337 12.90 11.26 -3.92
N GLY A 338 13.27 11.84 -5.07
CA GLY A 338 12.94 13.22 -5.44
C GLY A 338 11.44 13.44 -5.56
N ILE A 339 10.74 12.54 -6.27
CA ILE A 339 9.29 12.57 -6.46
C ILE A 339 8.56 12.47 -5.13
N ARG A 340 9.02 11.59 -4.23
CA ARG A 340 8.46 11.47 -2.87
C ARG A 340 8.52 12.80 -2.10
N LYS A 341 9.66 13.51 -2.16
CA LYS A 341 9.81 14.83 -1.51
C LYS A 341 8.87 15.87 -2.12
N GLU A 342 8.74 15.87 -3.44
CA GLU A 342 7.82 16.75 -4.16
C GLU A 342 6.39 16.53 -3.68
N VAL A 343 5.91 15.28 -3.64
CA VAL A 343 4.56 14.92 -3.16
C VAL A 343 4.33 15.41 -1.74
N ILE A 344 5.28 15.17 -0.82
CA ILE A 344 5.17 15.62 0.57
C ILE A 344 5.04 17.14 0.66
N ASN A 345 5.81 17.89 -0.14
CA ASN A 345 5.80 19.35 -0.12
C ASN A 345 4.45 19.88 -0.61
N ILE A 346 3.95 19.38 -1.75
CA ILE A 346 2.68 19.83 -2.32
C ILE A 346 1.51 19.49 -1.36
N LEU A 347 1.48 18.28 -0.79
CA LEU A 347 0.44 17.89 0.17
C LEU A 347 0.41 18.81 1.39
N LYS A 348 1.57 19.23 1.91
CA LYS A 348 1.66 20.15 3.05
C LYS A 348 1.03 21.52 2.79
N GLU A 349 1.01 21.98 1.55
CA GLU A 349 0.46 23.30 1.20
C GLU A 349 -1.05 23.42 1.46
N TYR A 350 -1.77 22.30 1.44
CA TYR A 350 -3.22 22.29 1.66
C TYR A 350 -3.72 21.27 2.71
N GLY A 351 -2.80 20.67 3.48
CA GLY A 351 -3.14 19.76 4.57
C GLY A 351 -3.41 18.31 4.15
N GLY A 352 -2.99 17.92 2.94
CA GLY A 352 -3.07 16.52 2.48
C GLY A 352 -2.05 15.61 3.18
N GLU A 353 -2.28 14.31 3.14
CA GLU A 353 -1.47 13.29 3.80
C GLU A 353 -0.84 12.31 2.80
N LEU A 354 0.42 11.93 3.01
CA LEU A 354 1.06 10.80 2.33
C LEU A 354 0.98 9.55 3.20
N ARG A 355 0.38 8.47 2.68
CA ARG A 355 0.36 7.14 3.29
C ARG A 355 1.20 6.17 2.49
N GLU A 356 2.18 5.56 3.14
CA GLU A 356 3.09 4.59 2.53
C GLU A 356 2.85 3.22 3.14
N PHE A 357 2.57 2.24 2.29
CA PHE A 357 2.40 0.87 2.72
C PHE A 357 3.64 0.03 2.40
N PRO A 358 4.03 -0.92 3.28
CA PRO A 358 5.12 -1.82 2.98
C PRO A 358 4.88 -2.57 1.67
N TYR A 359 5.84 -2.49 0.77
CA TYR A 359 5.78 -3.23 -0.48
C TYR A 359 6.12 -4.70 -0.21
N SER A 360 5.14 -5.57 -0.32
CA SER A 360 5.37 -7.01 -0.19
C SER A 360 6.01 -7.55 -1.48
N TYR A 361 7.32 -7.77 -1.45
CA TYR A 361 8.02 -8.52 -2.51
C TYR A 361 7.58 -9.99 -2.46
N ASP A 362 6.53 -10.33 -3.18
CA ASP A 362 6.19 -11.74 -3.41
C ASP A 362 7.19 -12.31 -4.45
N LYS A 363 7.83 -13.44 -4.12
CA LYS A 363 8.73 -14.17 -5.04
C LYS A 363 8.06 -14.48 -6.38
N LYS A 364 6.75 -14.63 -6.41
CA LYS A 364 5.96 -14.84 -7.62
C LYS A 364 5.95 -13.61 -8.53
N TYR A 365 5.98 -12.40 -7.97
CA TYR A 365 6.05 -11.17 -8.74
C TYR A 365 7.38 -11.04 -9.49
N ILE A 366 8.50 -11.30 -8.82
CA ILE A 366 9.84 -11.28 -9.45
C ILE A 366 9.89 -12.27 -10.61
N ALA A 367 9.29 -13.45 -10.47
CA ALA A 367 9.22 -14.45 -11.54
C ALA A 367 8.37 -13.96 -12.72
N THR A 368 7.25 -13.27 -12.46
CA THR A 368 6.39 -12.70 -13.50
C THR A 368 7.09 -11.56 -14.23
N GLU A 369 7.78 -10.67 -13.51
CA GLU A 369 8.53 -9.57 -14.12
C GLU A 369 9.70 -10.05 -14.98
N ARG A 370 10.39 -11.11 -14.56
CA ARG A 370 11.43 -11.78 -15.38
C ARG A 370 10.86 -12.37 -16.68
N LYS A 371 9.71 -13.05 -16.60
CA LYS A 371 9.02 -13.58 -17.79
C LYS A 371 8.63 -12.45 -18.75
N LEU A 372 8.10 -11.37 -18.22
CA LEU A 372 7.71 -10.20 -18.99
C LEU A 372 8.92 -9.54 -19.67
N THR A 373 10.04 -9.43 -18.98
CA THR A 373 11.31 -8.93 -19.55
C THR A 373 11.83 -9.84 -20.65
N ALA A 374 11.75 -11.16 -20.47
CA ALA A 374 12.14 -12.13 -21.49
C ALA A 374 11.25 -12.02 -22.74
N GLU A 375 9.95 -11.83 -22.58
CA GLU A 375 9.01 -11.63 -23.70
C GLU A 375 9.31 -10.33 -24.46
N LEU A 376 9.62 -9.23 -23.76
CA LEU A 376 10.06 -7.98 -24.39
C LEU A 376 11.39 -8.07 -25.12
N ALA A 377 12.24 -9.02 -24.77
CA ALA A 377 13.50 -9.31 -25.46
C ALA A 377 13.31 -10.14 -26.73
N MET A 378 12.12 -10.71 -26.97
CA MET A 378 11.84 -11.49 -28.18
C MET A 378 12.02 -10.64 -29.44
N PRO A 379 12.57 -11.23 -30.51
CA PRO A 379 12.91 -10.52 -31.77
C PRO A 379 11.74 -9.73 -32.35
N ASP A 380 10.54 -10.28 -32.40
CA ASP A 380 9.36 -9.62 -32.94
C ASP A 380 8.93 -8.37 -32.12
N MET A 381 9.06 -8.45 -30.82
CA MET A 381 8.76 -7.32 -29.92
C MET A 381 9.81 -6.20 -30.08
N ARG A 382 11.11 -6.56 -30.11
CA ARG A 382 12.20 -5.59 -30.25
C ARG A 382 12.16 -4.90 -31.60
N ARG A 383 11.92 -5.65 -32.71
CA ARG A 383 11.84 -5.12 -34.06
C ARG A 383 10.85 -3.97 -34.23
N SER A 384 9.67 -4.11 -33.68
CA SER A 384 8.60 -3.09 -33.77
C SER A 384 8.79 -1.88 -32.86
N ARG A 385 9.67 -1.97 -31.87
CA ARG A 385 9.76 -1.03 -30.74
C ARG A 385 10.25 0.36 -31.12
N LEU A 386 11.24 0.46 -32.01
CA LEU A 386 11.76 1.78 -32.46
C LEU A 386 10.66 2.61 -33.12
N ARG A 387 9.84 2.02 -33.99
CA ARG A 387 8.72 2.72 -34.63
C ARG A 387 7.68 3.19 -33.61
N LYS A 388 7.40 2.37 -32.61
CA LYS A 388 6.50 2.77 -31.51
C LYS A 388 7.07 3.96 -30.72
N LEU A 389 8.37 3.95 -30.42
CA LEU A 389 9.03 5.08 -29.73
C LEU A 389 9.01 6.36 -30.57
N LEU A 390 9.29 6.28 -31.88
CA LEU A 390 9.24 7.43 -32.79
C LEU A 390 7.83 8.04 -32.91
N ASN A 391 6.78 7.23 -32.74
CA ASN A 391 5.41 7.72 -32.73
C ASN A 391 5.02 8.43 -31.41
N LEU A 392 5.69 8.09 -30.31
CA LEU A 392 5.39 8.65 -28.97
C LEU A 392 6.28 9.84 -28.62
N LYS A 393 7.54 9.81 -29.02
CA LYS A 393 8.54 10.80 -28.68
C LYS A 393 8.90 11.65 -29.88
N ARG A 394 9.03 12.96 -29.68
CA ARG A 394 9.55 13.87 -30.71
C ARG A 394 11.00 13.52 -31.11
N MET A 395 11.79 12.98 -30.20
CA MET A 395 13.20 12.63 -30.39
C MET A 395 13.50 11.33 -29.64
N VAL A 396 14.21 10.41 -30.29
CA VAL A 396 14.72 9.17 -29.73
C VAL A 396 16.22 9.30 -29.58
N THR A 397 16.75 8.98 -28.39
CA THR A 397 18.17 9.01 -28.09
C THR A 397 18.76 7.62 -28.17
N ALA A 398 19.81 7.45 -28.97
CA ALA A 398 20.54 6.19 -29.07
C ALA A 398 21.99 6.35 -28.65
N LEU A 399 22.52 5.37 -27.93
CA LEU A 399 23.93 5.30 -27.55
C LEU A 399 24.57 4.08 -28.20
N GLU A 400 25.83 4.23 -28.60
CA GLU A 400 26.59 3.17 -29.26
C GLU A 400 26.91 2.02 -28.29
N ALA A 401 26.86 0.77 -28.83
CA ALA A 401 27.36 -0.42 -28.15
C ALA A 401 27.99 -1.39 -29.20
N HIS A 402 29.12 -1.99 -28.80
CA HIS A 402 29.91 -2.94 -29.65
C HIS A 402 30.21 -4.27 -28.91
N SER A 403 29.63 -4.50 -27.77
CA SER A 403 29.76 -5.75 -27.01
C SER A 403 28.58 -5.89 -26.00
N GLY A 404 28.38 -7.09 -25.48
CA GLY A 404 27.39 -7.32 -24.41
C GLY A 404 27.61 -6.41 -23.20
N LEU A 405 28.87 -6.14 -22.80
CA LEU A 405 29.16 -5.23 -21.69
C LEU A 405 28.72 -3.77 -21.97
N THR A 406 29.04 -3.26 -23.16
CA THR A 406 28.64 -1.89 -23.53
C THR A 406 27.12 -1.80 -23.71
N GLY A 407 26.48 -2.86 -24.24
CA GLY A 407 25.01 -2.99 -24.30
C GLY A 407 24.37 -2.96 -22.92
N LEU A 408 24.93 -3.67 -21.94
CA LEU A 408 24.46 -3.67 -20.55
C LEU A 408 24.58 -2.29 -19.91
N ILE A 409 25.68 -1.56 -20.18
CA ILE A 409 25.86 -0.19 -19.71
C ILE A 409 24.75 0.72 -20.25
N VAL A 410 24.47 0.66 -21.58
CA VAL A 410 23.40 1.43 -22.19
C VAL A 410 22.02 1.08 -21.60
N GLU A 411 21.76 -0.21 -21.37
CA GLU A 411 20.49 -0.69 -20.81
C GLU A 411 20.27 -0.15 -19.38
N LYS A 412 21.32 -0.06 -18.57
CA LYS A 412 21.23 0.29 -17.14
C LYS A 412 21.48 1.77 -16.85
N THR A 413 22.02 2.54 -17.78
CA THR A 413 22.32 3.97 -17.55
C THR A 413 21.03 4.76 -17.44
N MET A 414 20.84 5.40 -16.29
CA MET A 414 19.75 6.33 -16.00
C MET A 414 20.31 7.55 -15.25
N VAL A 415 19.79 8.72 -15.56
CA VAL A 415 20.14 9.99 -14.91
C VAL A 415 18.88 10.68 -14.43
N GLU A 416 18.93 11.23 -13.23
CA GLU A 416 17.87 12.09 -12.67
C GLU A 416 18.32 13.54 -12.77
N ASP A 417 17.50 14.38 -13.41
CA ASP A 417 17.70 15.84 -13.49
C ASP A 417 16.41 16.58 -13.15
N GLU A 418 16.40 17.91 -13.26
CA GLU A 418 15.20 18.76 -13.00
C GLU A 418 14.00 18.40 -13.88
N GLY A 419 14.20 17.75 -15.03
CA GLY A 419 13.16 17.28 -15.94
C GLY A 419 12.67 15.87 -15.64
N GLY A 420 13.23 15.19 -14.63
CA GLY A 420 12.90 13.84 -14.24
C GLY A 420 13.98 12.80 -14.57
N ILE A 421 13.56 11.54 -14.73
CA ILE A 421 14.47 10.42 -15.04
C ILE A 421 14.64 10.30 -16.54
N ARG A 422 15.89 10.24 -17.00
CA ARG A 422 16.24 10.04 -18.42
C ARG A 422 17.09 8.80 -18.59
N GLN A 423 16.86 8.10 -19.71
CA GLN A 423 17.63 6.96 -20.18
C GLN A 423 17.76 6.99 -21.70
N PHE A 424 18.72 6.25 -22.25
CA PHE A 424 18.77 6.05 -23.69
C PHE A 424 17.61 5.18 -24.17
N ASP A 425 17.04 5.52 -25.32
CA ASP A 425 15.87 4.86 -25.88
C ASP A 425 16.22 3.66 -26.74
N ALA A 426 17.38 3.70 -27.40
CA ALA A 426 17.84 2.71 -28.37
C ALA A 426 19.35 2.46 -28.25
N ILE A 427 19.80 1.34 -28.86
CA ILE A 427 21.20 1.03 -29.03
C ILE A 427 21.57 1.22 -30.50
N TRP A 428 22.69 1.90 -30.72
CA TRP A 428 23.34 2.03 -32.02
C TRP A 428 24.51 1.07 -32.11
N ILE A 429 24.52 0.16 -33.11
CA ILE A 429 25.65 -0.73 -33.38
C ILE A 429 26.40 -0.17 -34.59
N SER A 430 27.48 0.58 -34.30
CA SER A 430 28.32 1.22 -35.29
C SER A 430 29.28 0.23 -35.97
N SER A 431 29.48 0.38 -37.29
CA SER A 431 30.50 -0.37 -38.01
C SER A 431 31.91 0.03 -37.57
N LEU A 432 32.13 1.32 -37.32
CA LEU A 432 33.40 1.85 -36.86
C LEU A 432 33.81 1.27 -35.49
N CYS A 433 32.92 1.33 -34.51
CA CYS A 433 33.23 0.85 -33.15
C CYS A 433 33.39 -0.67 -33.12
N ASP A 434 32.53 -1.42 -33.83
CA ASP A 434 32.63 -2.87 -33.94
C ASP A 434 33.93 -3.32 -34.63
N SER A 435 34.33 -2.64 -35.72
CA SER A 435 35.60 -2.89 -36.41
C SER A 435 36.81 -2.57 -35.53
N THR A 436 36.79 -1.41 -34.88
CA THR A 436 37.89 -0.96 -34.01
C THR A 436 38.04 -1.89 -32.78
N ALA A 437 36.93 -2.34 -32.17
CA ALA A 437 36.96 -3.31 -31.09
C ALA A 437 37.58 -4.65 -31.47
N LYS A 438 37.54 -5.00 -32.76
CA LYS A 438 38.15 -6.19 -33.32
C LYS A 438 39.56 -5.94 -33.91
N GLY A 439 40.13 -4.72 -33.72
CA GLY A 439 41.45 -4.33 -34.27
C GLY A 439 41.48 -4.26 -35.79
N LYS A 440 40.38 -3.94 -36.45
CA LYS A 440 40.22 -3.85 -37.87
C LYS A 440 39.90 -2.42 -38.34
N PRO A 441 40.34 -1.98 -39.52
CA PRO A 441 39.91 -0.72 -40.11
C PRO A 441 38.42 -0.79 -40.51
N ASP A 442 37.77 0.37 -40.50
CA ASP A 442 36.35 0.52 -40.87
C ASP A 442 36.16 0.67 -42.38
N ILE A 443 36.42 -0.41 -43.11
CA ILE A 443 36.37 -0.52 -44.58
C ILE A 443 35.59 -1.76 -45.03
N GLU A 444 34.59 -2.17 -44.26
CA GLU A 444 33.81 -3.39 -44.44
C GLU A 444 34.65 -4.69 -44.38
N LEU A 445 35.79 -4.63 -43.66
CA LEU A 445 36.67 -5.79 -43.49
C LEU A 445 36.10 -6.81 -42.50
N VAL A 446 35.30 -6.39 -41.56
CA VAL A 446 34.59 -7.27 -40.61
C VAL A 446 33.38 -7.83 -41.32
N ASP A 447 33.39 -9.15 -41.51
CA ASP A 447 32.31 -9.85 -42.23
C ASP A 447 31.00 -9.83 -41.43
N MET A 448 29.90 -9.99 -42.14
CA MET A 448 28.57 -9.90 -41.57
C MET A 448 28.28 -10.99 -40.52
N THR A 449 28.88 -12.17 -40.61
CA THR A 449 28.76 -13.22 -39.59
C THR A 449 29.35 -12.78 -38.24
N SER A 450 30.52 -12.13 -38.29
CA SER A 450 31.16 -11.57 -37.10
C SER A 450 30.32 -10.44 -36.49
N ARG A 451 29.70 -9.60 -37.31
CA ARG A 451 28.80 -8.52 -36.87
C ARG A 451 27.51 -9.06 -36.28
N PHE A 452 26.96 -10.15 -36.80
CA PHE A 452 25.79 -10.82 -36.21
C PHE A 452 26.08 -11.36 -34.82
N ARG A 453 27.28 -11.86 -34.52
CA ARG A 453 27.66 -12.25 -33.14
C ARG A 453 27.66 -11.07 -32.18
N THR A 454 28.16 -9.93 -32.62
CA THR A 454 28.10 -8.69 -31.81
C THR A 454 26.65 -8.30 -31.50
N ILE A 455 25.74 -8.42 -32.48
CA ILE A 455 24.30 -8.17 -32.26
C ILE A 455 23.75 -9.19 -31.26
N ASP A 456 24.08 -10.46 -31.38
CA ASP A 456 23.61 -11.53 -30.50
C ASP A 456 24.04 -11.30 -29.05
N ASP A 457 25.34 -11.01 -28.82
CA ASP A 457 25.86 -10.66 -27.47
C ASP A 457 25.14 -9.47 -26.84
N ILE A 458 24.79 -8.45 -27.64
CA ILE A 458 24.05 -7.28 -27.18
C ILE A 458 22.60 -7.64 -26.90
N CYS A 459 21.97 -8.48 -27.70
CA CYS A 459 20.60 -8.93 -27.53
C CYS A 459 20.36 -9.67 -26.21
N GLU A 460 21.37 -10.40 -25.72
CA GLU A 460 21.31 -11.12 -24.43
C GLU A 460 21.10 -10.18 -23.22
N VAL A 461 21.53 -8.93 -23.32
CA VAL A 461 21.57 -8.01 -22.16
C VAL A 461 20.61 -6.83 -22.28
N THR A 462 19.91 -6.66 -23.40
CA THR A 462 19.04 -5.50 -23.63
C THR A 462 17.65 -5.87 -24.12
N THR A 463 16.69 -5.05 -23.69
CA THR A 463 15.34 -5.03 -24.26
C THR A 463 15.14 -3.83 -25.21
N LYS A 464 16.11 -2.93 -25.32
CA LYS A 464 16.01 -1.73 -26.16
C LYS A 464 16.02 -2.08 -27.65
N PRO A 465 15.39 -1.25 -28.49
CA PRO A 465 15.49 -1.43 -29.96
C PRO A 465 16.91 -1.19 -30.42
N ILE A 466 17.31 -1.95 -31.43
CA ILE A 466 18.64 -1.91 -32.04
C ILE A 466 18.56 -1.22 -33.41
N ILE A 467 19.42 -0.23 -33.58
CA ILE A 467 19.70 0.44 -34.84
C ILE A 467 21.07 -0.08 -35.31
N PHE A 468 21.12 -0.67 -36.50
CA PHE A 468 22.31 -1.30 -37.03
C PHE A 468 22.89 -0.49 -38.20
N ASP A 469 24.18 -0.20 -38.14
CA ASP A 469 24.95 0.39 -39.22
C ASP A 469 25.33 -0.72 -40.23
N GLY A 470 24.69 -0.70 -41.40
CA GLY A 470 24.87 -1.69 -42.45
C GLY A 470 25.92 -1.32 -43.49
N ASP A 471 26.76 -0.29 -43.19
CA ASP A 471 27.77 0.24 -44.13
C ASP A 471 27.13 0.54 -45.51
N THR A 472 27.69 0.00 -46.64
CA THR A 472 27.14 0.15 -48.01
C THR A 472 26.01 -0.82 -48.31
N GLY A 473 25.66 -1.73 -47.39
CA GLY A 473 24.68 -2.82 -47.57
C GLY A 473 25.28 -4.05 -48.27
N GLY A 474 26.54 -4.00 -48.71
CA GLY A 474 27.22 -5.10 -49.37
C GLY A 474 26.71 -5.36 -50.82
N LEU A 475 26.77 -6.61 -51.28
CA LEU A 475 26.25 -7.00 -52.59
C LEU A 475 24.72 -6.94 -52.63
N VAL A 476 24.16 -6.33 -53.66
CA VAL A 476 22.69 -6.14 -53.82
C VAL A 476 21.96 -7.48 -53.74
N GLU A 477 22.51 -8.52 -54.34
CA GLU A 477 21.94 -9.86 -54.35
C GLU A 477 21.90 -10.51 -52.97
N HIS A 478 22.81 -10.11 -52.08
CA HIS A 478 22.89 -10.62 -50.70
C HIS A 478 22.10 -9.79 -49.71
N PHE A 479 21.83 -8.53 -50.01
CA PHE A 479 21.24 -7.57 -49.09
C PHE A 479 19.91 -8.05 -48.52
N ILE A 480 19.04 -8.64 -49.34
CA ILE A 480 17.76 -9.17 -48.87
C ILE A 480 17.92 -10.27 -47.80
N TYR A 481 18.96 -11.09 -47.92
CA TYR A 481 19.25 -12.16 -46.95
C TYR A 481 19.85 -11.59 -45.67
N THR A 482 20.65 -10.54 -45.77
CA THR A 482 21.15 -9.77 -44.61
C THR A 482 20.00 -9.16 -43.83
N VAL A 483 19.07 -8.45 -44.50
CA VAL A 483 17.89 -7.86 -43.86
C VAL A 483 17.04 -8.93 -43.18
N ARG A 484 16.75 -10.04 -43.84
CA ARG A 484 15.99 -11.16 -43.22
C ARG A 484 16.67 -11.74 -41.99
N SER A 485 18.00 -11.77 -41.96
CA SER A 485 18.75 -12.23 -40.80
C SER A 485 18.66 -11.24 -39.66
N LEU A 486 18.81 -9.95 -39.92
CA LEU A 486 18.65 -8.86 -38.96
C LEU A 486 17.22 -8.81 -38.37
N GLU A 487 16.20 -9.02 -39.22
CA GLU A 487 14.80 -9.11 -38.75
C GLU A 487 14.60 -10.27 -37.79
N ARG A 488 15.14 -11.45 -38.08
CA ARG A 488 15.07 -12.63 -37.20
C ARG A 488 15.78 -12.40 -35.85
N MET A 489 16.84 -11.60 -35.85
CA MET A 489 17.55 -11.20 -34.62
C MET A 489 16.82 -10.07 -33.83
N GLY A 490 15.80 -9.47 -34.44
CA GLY A 490 15.01 -8.42 -33.83
C GLY A 490 15.60 -7.01 -33.94
N VAL A 491 16.45 -6.77 -34.94
CA VAL A 491 16.97 -5.44 -35.30
C VAL A 491 15.79 -4.58 -35.76
N SER A 492 15.68 -3.37 -35.19
CA SER A 492 14.55 -2.47 -35.45
C SER A 492 14.73 -1.56 -36.64
N MET A 493 15.97 -1.26 -36.99
CA MET A 493 16.34 -0.37 -38.08
C MET A 493 17.74 -0.74 -38.63
N ILE A 494 17.91 -0.67 -39.93
CA ILE A 494 19.21 -0.69 -40.57
C ILE A 494 19.44 0.65 -41.29
N ILE A 495 20.65 1.18 -41.20
CA ILE A 495 21.10 2.35 -41.94
C ILE A 495 22.14 1.88 -42.91
N ILE A 496 22.04 2.31 -44.17
CA ILE A 496 23.02 2.04 -45.23
C ILE A 496 23.48 3.35 -45.84
N GLU A 497 24.78 3.43 -46.20
CA GLU A 497 25.36 4.54 -46.91
C GLU A 497 25.05 4.46 -48.40
N ASP A 498 24.60 5.56 -48.99
CA ASP A 498 24.38 5.66 -50.43
C ASP A 498 25.73 5.87 -51.19
N LYS A 499 26.57 4.82 -51.22
CA LYS A 499 27.88 4.79 -51.85
C LYS A 499 28.01 3.61 -52.75
N LYS A 500 28.82 3.75 -53.85
CA LYS A 500 29.23 2.64 -54.68
C LYS A 500 30.46 1.95 -54.11
N GLY A 501 30.42 0.61 -54.04
CA GLY A 501 31.55 -0.21 -53.64
C GLY A 501 31.82 -0.22 -52.14
N LEU A 502 32.93 -0.83 -51.74
CA LEU A 502 33.34 -0.90 -50.37
C LEU A 502 33.65 0.47 -49.77
N LYS A 503 33.40 0.68 -48.52
CA LYS A 503 33.71 1.88 -47.76
C LYS A 503 35.20 2.18 -47.88
N LYS A 504 35.58 3.37 -48.34
CA LYS A 504 36.95 3.84 -48.39
C LYS A 504 37.13 4.95 -47.38
N ASN A 505 38.26 4.92 -46.66
CA ASN A 505 38.66 6.03 -45.75
C ASN A 505 38.94 7.30 -46.55
#